data_69e35006a5d2f7488e219de3613bc3fb
#
_entry.id   69e35006a5d2f7488e219de3613bc3fb
#
_cell.length_a   1.000
_cell.length_b   1.000
_cell.length_c   1.000
_cell.angle_alpha   90.00
_cell.angle_beta   90.00
_cell.angle_gamma   90.00
#
_symmetry.space_group_name_H-M   'P 1'
#
loop_
_entity.id
_entity.type
_entity.pdbx_description
1 polymer ?
#
loop_
_entity_poly.entity_id
_entity_poly.type
_entity_poly.pdbx_seq_one_letter_code
_entity_poly.pdbx_strand_id
1 'polypeptide(L)'
;MGIAAAGLGPPYNRDMTALPASLNDALAALLGEAWRVDASERLTYGYDNSRRQAMPDAVALPESREQVVALVRACRAHRVPVVARGRGTNTTGASVPTSGGVVVSFERMNAIIEIRPGDRCAVVQPGVLNGDLQRVLKPHGLFWPPDPTSADYSTIGGNLACNAGGPRAVKYGASRDNILALTAVTGTGELIHCGSATTKGATGYDLQRLLIGSEGTLALIVEA
;
A
#
# COMPACT_ATOMS: atom_id res chain seq x y z
N MET A 1 -14.68 -22.30 1.45
CA MET A 1 -16.01 -21.75 1.71
C MET A 1 -15.87 -20.23 1.63
N GLY A 2 -16.15 -19.67 0.44
CA GLY A 2 -15.92 -18.24 0.18
C GLY A 2 -16.96 -17.38 0.89
N ILE A 3 -16.52 -16.39 1.64
CA ILE A 3 -17.39 -15.33 2.14
C ILE A 3 -17.71 -14.45 0.93
N ALA A 4 -18.90 -14.61 0.38
CA ALA A 4 -19.43 -13.71 -0.63
C ALA A 4 -19.63 -12.34 0.02
N ALA A 5 -18.90 -11.34 -0.41
CA ALA A 5 -19.12 -9.94 -0.04
C ALA A 5 -20.50 -9.52 -0.55
N ALA A 6 -21.47 -9.44 0.36
CA ALA A 6 -22.79 -8.92 0.06
C ALA A 6 -22.67 -7.45 -0.35
N GLY A 7 -23.05 -7.13 -1.59
CA GLY A 7 -23.15 -5.75 -2.09
C GLY A 7 -22.22 -5.35 -3.23
N LEU A 8 -21.41 -6.25 -3.74
CA LEU A 8 -20.72 -6.02 -5.02
C LEU A 8 -21.69 -6.35 -6.15
N GLY A 9 -22.06 -5.33 -6.93
CA GLY A 9 -22.78 -5.51 -8.18
C GLY A 9 -22.05 -6.48 -9.12
N PRO A 10 -22.61 -6.80 -10.31
CA PRO A 10 -22.07 -7.79 -11.22
C PRO A 10 -20.59 -7.53 -11.52
N PRO A 11 -19.81 -8.59 -11.88
CA PRO A 11 -18.38 -8.47 -12.12
C PRO A 11 -18.11 -7.30 -13.04
N TYR A 12 -17.13 -6.50 -12.65
CA TYR A 12 -16.78 -5.21 -13.23
C TYR A 12 -16.38 -5.38 -14.71
N ASN A 13 -17.39 -5.41 -15.59
CA ASN A 13 -17.19 -5.44 -17.04
C ASN A 13 -17.21 -3.99 -17.51
N ARG A 14 -16.08 -3.29 -17.36
CA ARG A 14 -15.89 -1.98 -17.96
C ARG A 14 -15.30 -2.22 -19.36
N ASP A 15 -16.04 -1.83 -20.39
CA ASP A 15 -15.42 -1.58 -21.70
C ASP A 15 -14.29 -0.57 -21.48
N MET A 16 -13.04 -1.02 -21.68
CA MET A 16 -11.80 -0.34 -21.33
C MET A 16 -11.58 0.86 -22.26
N THR A 17 -12.39 1.90 -22.11
CA THR A 17 -12.19 3.16 -22.80
C THR A 17 -11.95 4.25 -21.75
N ALA A 18 -10.75 4.82 -21.74
CA ALA A 18 -10.29 6.02 -21.03
C ALA A 18 -11.00 6.38 -19.69
N LEU A 19 -10.26 6.91 -18.74
CA LEU A 19 -10.82 7.48 -17.51
C LEU A 19 -11.89 8.52 -17.85
N PRO A 20 -12.99 8.64 -17.06
CA PRO A 20 -13.94 9.75 -17.19
C PRO A 20 -13.19 11.09 -17.14
N ALA A 21 -13.47 11.99 -18.07
CA ALA A 21 -12.79 13.30 -18.15
C ALA A 21 -12.88 14.06 -16.82
N SER A 22 -14.05 14.07 -16.18
CA SER A 22 -14.26 14.73 -14.88
C SER A 22 -13.38 14.14 -13.76
N LEU A 23 -13.14 12.82 -13.75
CA LEU A 23 -12.23 12.20 -12.81
C LEU A 23 -10.77 12.55 -13.12
N ASN A 24 -10.40 12.49 -14.40
CA ASN A 24 -9.05 12.85 -14.83
C ASN A 24 -8.71 14.29 -14.44
N ASP A 25 -9.58 15.24 -14.71
CA ASP A 25 -9.38 16.65 -14.40
C ASP A 25 -9.31 16.89 -12.87
N ALA A 26 -10.17 16.22 -12.10
CA ALA A 26 -10.15 16.32 -10.64
C ALA A 26 -8.84 15.77 -10.04
N LEU A 27 -8.36 14.64 -10.53
CA LEU A 27 -7.11 14.02 -10.04
C LEU A 27 -5.88 14.77 -10.55
N ALA A 28 -5.91 15.31 -11.75
CA ALA A 28 -4.86 16.19 -12.25
C ALA A 28 -4.76 17.48 -11.42
N ALA A 29 -5.89 18.08 -11.04
CA ALA A 29 -5.90 19.25 -10.16
C ALA A 29 -5.41 18.93 -8.74
N LEU A 30 -5.73 17.74 -8.22
CA LEU A 30 -5.31 17.31 -6.88
C LEU A 30 -3.82 17.00 -6.79
N LEU A 31 -3.26 16.36 -7.81
CA LEU A 31 -1.94 15.73 -7.78
C LEU A 31 -0.89 16.46 -8.65
N GLY A 32 -1.32 17.32 -9.59
CA GLY A 32 -0.41 18.01 -10.50
C GLY A 32 0.49 17.03 -11.26
N GLU A 33 1.79 17.27 -11.18
CA GLU A 33 2.81 16.40 -11.81
C GLU A 33 2.89 14.99 -11.22
N ALA A 34 2.25 14.73 -10.09
CA ALA A 34 2.15 13.38 -9.51
C ALA A 34 1.03 12.53 -10.15
N TRP A 35 0.26 13.09 -11.09
CA TRP A 35 -0.73 12.41 -11.90
C TRP A 35 -0.15 12.06 -13.26
N ARG A 36 -0.04 10.77 -13.59
CA ARG A 36 0.60 10.27 -14.81
C ARG A 36 -0.43 9.58 -15.70
N VAL A 37 -0.58 10.08 -16.91
CA VAL A 37 -1.49 9.54 -17.93
C VAL A 37 -0.76 9.13 -19.22
N ASP A 38 0.49 9.54 -19.37
CA ASP A 38 1.30 9.17 -20.53
C ASP A 38 1.54 7.66 -20.58
N ALA A 39 1.41 7.06 -21.76
CA ALA A 39 1.51 5.62 -21.93
C ALA A 39 2.90 5.07 -21.55
N SER A 40 3.95 5.82 -21.82
CA SER A 40 5.34 5.43 -21.49
C SER A 40 5.57 5.38 -19.98
N GLU A 41 4.99 6.32 -19.24
CA GLU A 41 5.08 6.37 -17.78
C GLU A 41 4.24 5.26 -17.14
N ARG A 42 3.01 5.04 -17.63
CA ARG A 42 2.10 4.00 -17.10
C ARG A 42 2.66 2.59 -17.26
N LEU A 43 3.41 2.32 -18.33
CA LEU A 43 3.97 1.00 -18.61
C LEU A 43 4.81 0.46 -17.45
N THR A 44 5.59 1.32 -16.79
CA THR A 44 6.48 0.93 -15.68
C THR A 44 5.72 0.51 -14.41
N TYR A 45 4.44 0.83 -14.33
CA TYR A 45 3.57 0.49 -13.18
C TYR A 45 2.59 -0.64 -13.50
N GLY A 46 2.67 -1.22 -14.69
CA GLY A 46 1.75 -2.25 -15.16
C GLY A 46 2.18 -3.70 -14.87
N TYR A 47 3.30 -3.94 -14.19
CA TYR A 47 3.83 -5.28 -13.93
C TYR A 47 4.43 -5.42 -12.53
N ASP A 48 4.62 -6.67 -12.10
CA ASP A 48 5.37 -7.05 -10.91
C ASP A 48 6.18 -8.36 -11.18
N ASN A 49 6.76 -8.97 -10.16
CA ASN A 49 7.54 -10.19 -10.31
C ASN A 49 6.70 -11.46 -10.55
N SER A 50 5.36 -11.37 -10.59
CA SER A 50 4.50 -12.48 -10.98
C SER A 50 4.56 -12.81 -12.48
N ARG A 51 5.21 -11.96 -13.28
CA ARG A 51 5.23 -11.98 -14.75
C ARG A 51 3.87 -11.63 -15.40
N ARG A 52 2.88 -11.24 -14.62
CA ARG A 52 1.63 -10.67 -15.13
C ARG A 52 1.86 -9.22 -15.53
N GLN A 53 1.14 -8.79 -16.57
CA GLN A 53 1.21 -7.41 -17.07
C GLN A 53 -0.17 -6.93 -17.45
N ALA A 54 -0.48 -5.68 -17.11
CA ALA A 54 -1.67 -4.98 -17.56
C ALA A 54 -1.40 -3.46 -17.50
N MET A 55 -1.92 -2.71 -18.47
CA MET A 55 -1.74 -1.27 -18.51
C MET A 55 -2.74 -0.60 -17.58
N PRO A 56 -2.32 0.20 -16.58
CA PRO A 56 -3.24 1.04 -15.82
C PRO A 56 -3.81 2.18 -16.68
N ASP A 57 -4.98 2.69 -16.34
CA ASP A 57 -5.55 3.88 -17.00
C ASP A 57 -4.79 5.16 -16.62
N ALA A 58 -4.29 5.22 -15.38
CA ALA A 58 -3.39 6.27 -14.89
C ALA A 58 -2.58 5.77 -13.69
N VAL A 59 -1.57 6.57 -13.33
CA VAL A 59 -0.75 6.36 -12.12
C VAL A 59 -0.80 7.61 -11.26
N ALA A 60 -1.03 7.43 -9.97
CA ALA A 60 -1.01 8.47 -8.97
C ALA A 60 0.16 8.26 -8.01
N LEU A 61 0.88 9.32 -7.70
CA LEU A 61 2.05 9.35 -6.82
C LEU A 61 1.78 10.29 -5.62
N PRO A 62 0.83 9.95 -4.72
CA PRO A 62 0.47 10.82 -3.61
C PRO A 62 1.66 11.06 -2.68
N GLU A 63 1.68 12.23 -2.04
CA GLU A 63 2.69 12.64 -1.07
C GLU A 63 2.12 12.71 0.36
N SER A 64 0.78 12.63 0.49
CA SER A 64 0.11 12.69 1.78
C SER A 64 -1.09 11.74 1.86
N ARG A 65 -1.48 11.39 3.08
CA ARG A 65 -2.67 10.59 3.34
C ARG A 65 -3.96 11.29 2.92
N GLU A 66 -4.00 12.61 2.99
CA GLU A 66 -5.13 13.43 2.54
C GLU A 66 -5.34 13.29 1.04
N GLN A 67 -4.25 13.29 0.25
CA GLN A 67 -4.32 13.02 -1.19
C GLN A 67 -4.81 11.61 -1.48
N VAL A 68 -4.38 10.60 -0.73
CA VAL A 68 -4.86 9.21 -0.87
C VAL A 68 -6.37 9.13 -0.58
N VAL A 69 -6.85 9.77 0.49
CA VAL A 69 -8.27 9.84 0.83
C VAL A 69 -9.09 10.48 -0.30
N ALA A 70 -8.66 11.64 -0.79
CA ALA A 70 -9.35 12.36 -1.87
C ALA A 70 -9.38 11.54 -3.17
N LEU A 71 -8.26 10.91 -3.52
CA LEU A 71 -8.13 10.03 -4.68
C LEU A 71 -9.10 8.85 -4.60
N VAL A 72 -9.10 8.12 -3.48
CA VAL A 72 -9.98 6.94 -3.30
C VAL A 72 -11.45 7.36 -3.40
N ARG A 73 -11.85 8.47 -2.79
CA ARG A 73 -13.21 9.00 -2.88
C ARG A 73 -13.60 9.35 -4.32
N ALA A 74 -12.71 10.01 -5.06
CA ALA A 74 -12.93 10.35 -6.45
C ALA A 74 -13.06 9.10 -7.33
N CYS A 75 -12.14 8.14 -7.21
CA CYS A 75 -12.20 6.87 -7.94
C CYS A 75 -13.48 6.09 -7.62
N ARG A 76 -13.87 6.01 -6.34
CA ARG A 76 -15.11 5.36 -5.91
C ARG A 76 -16.35 5.99 -6.53
N ALA A 77 -16.45 7.34 -6.53
CA ALA A 77 -17.59 8.06 -7.11
C ALA A 77 -17.78 7.73 -8.60
N HIS A 78 -16.68 7.52 -9.31
CA HIS A 78 -16.67 7.14 -10.73
C HIS A 78 -16.59 5.63 -10.98
N ARG A 79 -16.60 4.81 -9.93
CA ARG A 79 -16.43 3.35 -10.02
C ARG A 79 -15.16 2.94 -10.79
N VAL A 80 -14.06 3.62 -10.57
CA VAL A 80 -12.76 3.32 -11.15
C VAL A 80 -11.95 2.48 -10.17
N PRO A 81 -11.42 1.33 -10.58
CA PRO A 81 -10.57 0.50 -9.72
C PRO A 81 -9.33 1.23 -9.24
N VAL A 82 -8.88 0.91 -8.02
CA VAL A 82 -7.64 1.40 -7.44
C VAL A 82 -6.75 0.21 -7.10
N VAL A 83 -5.49 0.26 -7.52
CA VAL A 83 -4.49 -0.78 -7.25
C VAL A 83 -3.32 -0.18 -6.49
N ALA A 84 -3.06 -0.68 -5.28
CA ALA A 84 -1.92 -0.24 -4.48
C ALA A 84 -0.60 -0.76 -5.06
N ARG A 85 0.45 0.07 -5.03
CA ARG A 85 1.78 -0.31 -5.46
C ARG A 85 2.87 0.26 -4.55
N GLY A 86 3.76 -0.61 -4.08
CA GLY A 86 5.09 -0.24 -3.59
C GLY A 86 6.06 -0.24 -4.77
N ARG A 87 7.04 -1.14 -4.76
CA ARG A 87 8.05 -1.28 -5.84
C ARG A 87 7.77 -2.44 -6.80
N GLY A 88 6.60 -3.11 -6.69
CA GLY A 88 6.25 -4.23 -7.56
C GLY A 88 7.12 -5.48 -7.38
N THR A 89 7.71 -5.66 -6.21
CA THR A 89 8.60 -6.80 -5.90
C THR A 89 7.85 -8.06 -5.49
N ASN A 90 6.51 -8.00 -5.37
CA ASN A 90 5.69 -9.16 -5.04
C ASN A 90 5.60 -10.14 -6.22
N THR A 91 5.29 -11.40 -5.94
CA THR A 91 5.14 -12.49 -6.91
C THR A 91 3.70 -12.96 -7.06
N THR A 92 2.73 -12.23 -6.50
CA THR A 92 1.31 -12.62 -6.43
C THR A 92 0.48 -12.00 -7.55
N GLY A 93 0.96 -10.93 -8.18
CA GLY A 93 0.19 -10.14 -9.14
C GLY A 93 -0.66 -9.04 -8.49
N ALA A 94 -0.53 -8.84 -7.16
CA ALA A 94 -1.36 -7.91 -6.41
C ALA A 94 -1.23 -6.45 -6.85
N SER A 95 -0.08 -6.06 -7.43
CA SER A 95 0.15 -4.70 -7.92
C SER A 95 -0.08 -4.54 -9.43
N VAL A 96 -0.61 -5.57 -10.10
CA VAL A 96 -0.92 -5.53 -11.53
C VAL A 96 -2.38 -5.13 -11.75
N PRO A 97 -2.66 -4.04 -12.49
CA PRO A 97 -4.01 -3.53 -12.68
C PRO A 97 -4.78 -4.32 -13.76
N THR A 98 -5.09 -5.58 -13.48
CA THR A 98 -5.72 -6.50 -14.44
C THR A 98 -7.10 -6.04 -14.93
N SER A 99 -7.76 -5.14 -14.20
CA SER A 99 -9.02 -4.51 -14.58
C SER A 99 -8.86 -3.03 -14.96
N GLY A 100 -7.64 -2.61 -15.34
CA GLY A 100 -7.33 -1.19 -15.54
C GLY A 100 -7.43 -0.39 -14.25
N GLY A 101 -7.87 0.87 -14.36
CA GLY A 101 -8.02 1.77 -13.23
C GLY A 101 -6.74 2.52 -12.87
N VAL A 102 -6.69 3.03 -11.66
CA VAL A 102 -5.60 3.88 -11.17
C VAL A 102 -4.64 3.06 -10.29
N VAL A 103 -3.37 3.02 -10.68
CA VAL A 103 -2.31 2.53 -9.79
C VAL A 103 -1.90 3.65 -8.85
N VAL A 104 -1.97 3.41 -7.55
CA VAL A 104 -1.49 4.32 -6.50
C VAL A 104 -0.13 3.85 -6.03
N SER A 105 0.93 4.54 -6.46
CA SER A 105 2.30 4.27 -6.05
C SER A 105 2.68 5.12 -4.85
N PHE A 106 3.12 4.46 -3.78
CA PHE A 106 3.50 5.13 -2.53
C PHE A 106 4.96 5.59 -2.50
N GLU A 107 5.67 5.59 -3.61
CA GLU A 107 7.11 5.90 -3.65
C GLU A 107 7.46 7.31 -3.18
N ARG A 108 6.52 8.27 -3.23
CA ARG A 108 6.69 9.63 -2.70
C ARG A 108 6.31 9.78 -1.23
N MET A 109 5.61 8.80 -0.64
CA MET A 109 5.34 8.72 0.80
C MET A 109 6.42 7.88 1.47
N ASN A 110 7.64 8.39 1.58
CA ASN A 110 8.84 7.64 1.96
C ASN A 110 9.58 8.22 3.18
N ALA A 111 8.90 8.99 4.01
CA ALA A 111 9.50 9.53 5.22
C ALA A 111 9.54 8.51 6.37
N ILE A 112 10.68 8.45 7.07
CA ILE A 112 10.77 7.90 8.42
C ILE A 112 10.38 9.03 9.35
N ILE A 113 9.15 8.96 9.89
CA ILE A 113 8.54 10.07 10.63
C ILE A 113 9.18 10.21 12.01
N GLU A 114 9.38 9.07 12.69
CA GLU A 114 9.92 9.07 14.04
C GLU A 114 10.63 7.75 14.34
N ILE A 115 11.69 7.82 15.15
CA ILE A 115 12.34 6.65 15.76
C ILE A 115 12.34 6.84 17.26
N ARG A 116 11.81 5.85 18.00
CA ARG A 116 11.76 5.81 19.46
C ARG A 116 12.61 4.65 19.98
N PRO A 117 13.91 4.83 20.17
CA PRO A 117 14.79 3.73 20.58
C PRO A 117 14.40 3.13 21.94
N GLY A 118 13.93 3.94 22.88
CA GLY A 118 13.47 3.48 24.19
C GLY A 118 12.28 2.54 24.12
N ASP A 119 11.37 2.76 23.17
CA ASP A 119 10.18 1.94 22.92
C ASP A 119 10.44 0.84 21.89
N ARG A 120 11.62 0.82 21.28
CA ARG A 120 12.00 -0.07 20.18
C ARG A 120 11.04 -0.01 19.01
N CYS A 121 10.54 1.16 18.68
CA CYS A 121 9.63 1.35 17.55
C CYS A 121 10.04 2.51 16.66
N ALA A 122 9.51 2.50 15.45
CA ALA A 122 9.63 3.57 14.48
C ALA A 122 8.26 3.81 13.82
N VAL A 123 7.99 5.04 13.42
CA VAL A 123 6.82 5.41 12.64
C VAL A 123 7.29 5.76 11.23
N VAL A 124 6.72 5.11 10.23
CA VAL A 124 7.16 5.22 8.84
C VAL A 124 6.00 5.34 7.86
N GLN A 125 6.24 6.02 6.76
CA GLN A 125 5.35 6.02 5.61
C GLN A 125 5.54 4.76 4.76
N PRO A 126 4.53 4.34 3.98
CA PRO A 126 4.53 3.06 3.26
C PRO A 126 5.61 2.92 2.18
N GLY A 127 6.09 4.03 1.61
CA GLY A 127 7.11 4.06 0.56
C GLY A 127 8.55 3.96 1.06
N VAL A 128 8.78 3.97 2.38
CA VAL A 128 10.13 3.75 2.95
C VAL A 128 10.66 2.39 2.51
N LEU A 129 11.87 2.37 1.96
CA LEU A 129 12.52 1.11 1.60
C LEU A 129 12.94 0.33 2.84
N ASN A 130 12.78 -0.99 2.81
CA ASN A 130 13.20 -1.87 3.91
C ASN A 130 14.69 -1.67 4.24
N GLY A 131 15.56 -1.64 3.22
CA GLY A 131 17.00 -1.41 3.40
C GLY A 131 17.32 -0.03 4.01
N ASP A 132 16.54 1.00 3.70
CA ASP A 132 16.73 2.35 4.27
C ASP A 132 16.37 2.35 5.76
N LEU A 133 15.24 1.74 6.12
CA LEU A 133 14.85 1.59 7.51
C LEU A 133 15.93 0.82 8.30
N GLN A 134 16.46 -0.28 7.75
CA GLN A 134 17.55 -1.04 8.38
C GLN A 134 18.78 -0.16 8.65
N ARG A 135 19.19 0.67 7.69
CA ARG A 135 20.36 1.55 7.83
C ARG A 135 20.17 2.59 8.92
N VAL A 136 18.98 3.19 9.00
CA VAL A 136 18.68 4.24 9.99
C VAL A 136 18.49 3.65 11.40
N LEU A 137 18.01 2.44 11.55
CA LEU A 137 17.83 1.76 12.84
C LEU A 137 19.16 1.26 13.44
N LYS A 138 20.13 0.91 12.61
CA LYS A 138 21.41 0.31 13.04
C LYS A 138 22.19 1.13 14.09
N PRO A 139 22.34 2.45 13.97
CA PRO A 139 23.04 3.27 14.99
C PRO A 139 22.36 3.24 16.37
N HIS A 140 21.07 2.90 16.44
CA HIS A 140 20.29 2.77 17.67
C HIS A 140 20.34 1.36 18.28
N GLY A 141 21.10 0.42 17.68
CA GLY A 141 21.10 -0.97 18.08
C GLY A 141 19.81 -1.71 17.76
N LEU A 142 19.02 -1.19 16.85
CA LEU A 142 17.74 -1.72 16.41
C LEU A 142 17.82 -2.28 15.00
N PHE A 143 16.84 -3.11 14.63
CA PHE A 143 16.67 -3.58 13.27
C PHE A 143 15.19 -3.93 13.01
N TRP A 144 14.78 -3.84 11.75
CA TRP A 144 13.49 -4.32 11.28
C TRP A 144 13.61 -5.81 10.95
N PRO A 145 12.86 -6.71 11.64
CA PRO A 145 13.05 -8.16 11.50
C PRO A 145 12.76 -8.73 10.12
N PRO A 146 11.68 -8.38 9.40
CA PRO A 146 11.42 -8.91 8.07
C PRO A 146 12.54 -8.58 7.07
N ASP A 147 13.13 -9.63 6.50
CA ASP A 147 14.26 -9.54 5.58
C ASP A 147 14.03 -10.36 4.30
N PRO A 148 12.99 -10.03 3.51
CA PRO A 148 12.75 -10.70 2.24
C PRO A 148 13.94 -10.53 1.30
N THR A 149 14.10 -11.43 0.32
CA THR A 149 15.17 -11.34 -0.69
C THR A 149 15.17 -10.01 -1.45
N SER A 150 14.04 -9.32 -1.47
CA SER A 150 13.85 -7.98 -2.05
C SER A 150 14.07 -6.83 -1.07
N ALA A 151 14.66 -7.05 0.11
CA ALA A 151 14.76 -6.05 1.18
C ALA A 151 15.35 -4.71 0.71
N ASP A 152 16.37 -4.72 -0.16
CA ASP A 152 16.99 -3.48 -0.66
C ASP A 152 16.08 -2.66 -1.58
N TYR A 153 15.03 -3.26 -2.13
CA TYR A 153 14.14 -2.64 -3.12
C TYR A 153 12.70 -2.56 -2.69
N SER A 154 12.24 -3.45 -1.80
CA SER A 154 10.86 -3.46 -1.33
C SER A 154 10.57 -2.35 -0.35
N THR A 155 9.32 -1.87 -0.35
CA THR A 155 8.87 -0.85 0.60
C THR A 155 8.24 -1.48 1.83
N ILE A 156 8.24 -0.76 2.95
CA ILE A 156 7.58 -1.21 4.19
C ILE A 156 6.09 -1.46 3.93
N GLY A 157 5.37 -0.54 3.27
CA GLY A 157 3.96 -0.74 2.91
C GLY A 157 3.73 -1.98 2.06
N GLY A 158 4.64 -2.28 1.10
CA GLY A 158 4.60 -3.50 0.31
C GLY A 158 4.86 -4.75 1.15
N ASN A 159 5.82 -4.70 2.07
CA ASN A 159 6.09 -5.79 3.01
C ASN A 159 4.87 -6.08 3.89
N LEU A 160 4.19 -5.04 4.37
CA LEU A 160 2.96 -5.19 5.16
C LEU A 160 1.82 -5.76 4.31
N ALA A 161 1.57 -5.20 3.14
CA ALA A 161 0.50 -5.63 2.25
C ALA A 161 0.61 -7.12 1.89
N CYS A 162 1.83 -7.63 1.68
CA CYS A 162 2.09 -9.04 1.38
C CYS A 162 2.41 -9.90 2.61
N ASN A 163 2.43 -9.34 3.81
CA ASN A 163 2.91 -10.00 5.02
C ASN A 163 4.29 -10.64 4.81
N ALA A 164 5.24 -9.88 4.27
CA ALA A 164 6.56 -10.38 3.94
C ALA A 164 7.31 -10.92 5.17
N GLY A 165 8.08 -11.97 4.97
CA GLY A 165 8.93 -12.59 5.97
C GLY A 165 10.42 -12.50 5.60
N GLY A 166 11.06 -13.65 5.43
CA GLY A 166 12.48 -13.81 5.13
C GLY A 166 13.10 -14.82 6.08
N PRO A 167 14.42 -15.10 5.99
CA PRO A 167 15.10 -16.08 6.85
C PRO A 167 14.95 -15.78 8.34
N ARG A 168 14.90 -14.51 8.74
CA ARG A 168 14.74 -14.11 10.15
C ARG A 168 13.34 -14.37 10.70
N ALA A 169 12.34 -14.58 9.83
CA ALA A 169 10.96 -14.81 10.25
C ALA A 169 10.78 -16.06 11.11
N VAL A 170 11.65 -17.07 10.97
CA VAL A 170 11.66 -18.26 11.84
C VAL A 170 11.80 -17.91 13.32
N LYS A 171 12.58 -16.86 13.63
CA LYS A 171 12.78 -16.39 15.02
C LYS A 171 11.90 -15.22 15.40
N TYR A 172 11.72 -14.26 14.51
CA TYR A 172 11.15 -12.96 14.85
C TYR A 172 9.74 -12.75 14.29
N GLY A 173 9.20 -13.74 13.55
CA GLY A 173 7.91 -13.59 12.88
C GLY A 173 8.00 -12.82 11.56
N ALA A 174 6.90 -12.76 10.83
CA ALA A 174 6.74 -11.99 9.60
C ALA A 174 6.38 -10.53 9.89
N SER A 175 6.08 -9.75 8.86
CA SER A 175 5.68 -8.34 9.00
C SER A 175 4.55 -8.14 10.00
N ARG A 176 3.54 -9.01 9.97
CA ARG A 176 2.38 -8.97 10.88
C ARG A 176 2.74 -9.01 12.36
N ASP A 177 3.80 -9.73 12.70
CA ASP A 177 4.22 -9.94 14.08
C ASP A 177 5.05 -8.79 14.64
N ASN A 178 5.46 -7.86 13.77
CA ASN A 178 6.36 -6.76 14.09
C ASN A 178 5.70 -5.38 13.96
N ILE A 179 4.38 -5.31 13.78
CA ILE A 179 3.61 -4.07 13.69
C ILE A 179 2.76 -3.89 14.95
N LEU A 180 2.83 -2.70 15.54
CA LEU A 180 2.02 -2.31 16.69
C LEU A 180 0.73 -1.62 16.27
N ALA A 181 0.82 -0.73 15.30
CA ALA A 181 -0.32 0.04 14.79
C ALA A 181 -0.10 0.42 13.33
N LEU A 182 -1.18 0.76 12.66
CA LEU A 182 -1.13 1.34 11.30
C LEU A 182 -2.29 2.31 11.06
N THR A 183 -2.08 3.22 10.12
CA THR A 183 -3.12 4.07 9.57
C THR A 183 -3.37 3.66 8.13
N ALA A 184 -4.63 3.51 7.75
CA ALA A 184 -5.01 3.08 6.41
C ALA A 184 -6.23 3.83 5.88
N VAL A 185 -6.37 3.88 4.55
CA VAL A 185 -7.52 4.43 3.85
C VAL A 185 -8.36 3.28 3.31
N THR A 186 -9.60 3.18 3.76
CA THR A 186 -10.56 2.15 3.30
C THR A 186 -11.00 2.39 1.87
N GLY A 187 -11.65 1.39 1.24
CA GLY A 187 -12.26 1.55 -0.09
C GLY A 187 -13.40 2.60 -0.15
N THR A 188 -13.89 3.08 1.00
CA THR A 188 -14.83 4.19 1.10
C THR A 188 -14.16 5.56 1.17
N GLY A 189 -12.81 5.60 1.28
CA GLY A 189 -12.04 6.82 1.49
C GLY A 189 -12.11 7.33 2.92
N GLU A 190 -12.36 6.45 3.88
CA GLU A 190 -12.26 6.76 5.31
C GLU A 190 -10.86 6.46 5.82
N LEU A 191 -10.30 7.38 6.58
CA LEU A 191 -9.04 7.17 7.28
C LEU A 191 -9.34 6.41 8.58
N ILE A 192 -8.71 5.25 8.74
CA ILE A 192 -8.83 4.44 9.95
C ILE A 192 -7.46 4.26 10.61
N HIS A 193 -7.46 4.22 11.92
CA HIS A 193 -6.29 3.89 12.73
C HIS A 193 -6.55 2.57 13.47
N CYS A 194 -5.62 1.62 13.35
CA CYS A 194 -5.75 0.28 13.92
C CYS A 194 -4.52 -0.04 14.76
N GLY A 195 -4.75 -0.67 15.92
CA GLY A 195 -3.68 -1.01 16.84
C GLY A 195 -3.40 0.07 17.88
N SER A 196 -2.32 -0.09 18.61
CA SER A 196 -1.86 0.83 19.66
C SER A 196 -0.35 0.78 19.78
N ALA A 197 0.28 1.80 20.37
CA ALA A 197 1.73 1.83 20.57
C ALA A 197 2.24 0.84 21.63
N THR A 198 1.43 -0.15 22.03
CA THR A 198 1.79 -1.17 23.02
C THR A 198 1.53 -2.57 22.50
N THR A 199 2.33 -3.53 22.95
CA THR A 199 2.19 -4.95 22.58
C THR A 199 0.95 -5.60 23.23
N LYS A 200 0.42 -5.02 24.31
CA LYS A 200 -0.77 -5.52 25.00
C LYS A 200 -2.00 -4.74 24.54
N GLY A 201 -2.87 -5.39 23.78
CA GLY A 201 -4.19 -4.89 23.42
C GLY A 201 -5.22 -6.00 23.66
N ALA A 202 -6.15 -5.78 24.61
CA ALA A 202 -7.15 -6.80 24.99
C ALA A 202 -8.56 -6.46 24.49
N THR A 203 -8.74 -5.30 23.83
CA THR A 203 -10.07 -4.80 23.49
C THR A 203 -10.23 -4.70 21.99
N GLY A 204 -11.35 -5.25 21.49
CA GLY A 204 -11.73 -5.16 20.08
C GLY A 204 -11.05 -6.19 19.18
N TYR A 205 -11.28 -6.02 17.88
CA TYR A 205 -10.68 -6.88 16.84
C TYR A 205 -9.26 -6.44 16.51
N ASP A 206 -8.41 -7.38 16.16
CA ASP A 206 -7.06 -7.15 15.67
C ASP A 206 -7.11 -6.77 14.17
N LEU A 207 -7.58 -5.54 13.89
CA LEU A 207 -7.76 -5.05 12.53
C LEU A 207 -6.43 -4.83 11.81
N GLN A 208 -5.36 -4.46 12.51
CA GLN A 208 -4.05 -4.30 11.89
C GLN A 208 -3.57 -5.64 11.30
N ARG A 209 -3.77 -6.75 12.02
CA ARG A 209 -3.41 -8.09 11.53
C ARG A 209 -4.30 -8.57 10.38
N LEU A 210 -5.54 -8.08 10.32
CA LEU A 210 -6.43 -8.32 9.18
C LEU A 210 -5.96 -7.59 7.92
N LEU A 211 -5.53 -6.32 8.06
CA LEU A 211 -5.08 -5.50 6.95
C LEU A 211 -3.71 -5.92 6.42
N ILE A 212 -2.81 -6.41 7.29
CA ILE A 212 -1.51 -6.94 6.90
C ILE A 212 -1.70 -8.29 6.19
N GLY A 213 -1.20 -8.39 4.96
CA GLY A 213 -1.39 -9.54 4.09
C GLY A 213 -2.67 -9.48 3.25
N SER A 214 -3.38 -8.34 3.24
CA SER A 214 -4.56 -8.14 2.40
C SER A 214 -4.26 -7.68 0.97
N GLU A 215 -2.99 -7.41 0.66
CA GLU A 215 -2.52 -7.00 -0.66
C GLU A 215 -3.24 -5.76 -1.22
N GLY A 216 -3.66 -4.84 -0.32
CA GLY A 216 -4.40 -3.63 -0.69
C GLY A 216 -5.88 -3.85 -1.01
N THR A 217 -6.42 -5.07 -0.84
CA THR A 217 -7.83 -5.38 -1.16
C THR A 217 -8.82 -4.86 -0.12
N LEU A 218 -8.37 -4.63 1.11
CA LEU A 218 -9.23 -4.12 2.20
C LEU A 218 -9.02 -2.62 2.45
N ALA A 219 -7.77 -2.17 2.42
CA ALA A 219 -7.42 -0.77 2.63
C ALA A 219 -6.02 -0.47 2.08
N LEU A 220 -5.72 0.81 1.86
CA LEU A 220 -4.41 1.31 1.49
C LEU A 220 -3.67 1.77 2.74
N ILE A 221 -2.58 1.11 3.12
CA ILE A 221 -1.75 1.48 4.28
C ILE A 221 -1.01 2.77 3.94
N VAL A 222 -1.14 3.80 4.80
CA VAL A 222 -0.53 5.11 4.62
C VAL A 222 0.48 5.48 5.71
N GLU A 223 0.52 4.72 6.81
CA GLU A 223 1.47 4.88 7.91
C GLU A 223 1.52 3.59 8.74
N ALA A 224 2.65 3.27 9.31
CA ALA A 224 2.80 2.13 10.21
C ALA A 224 3.89 2.41 11.26
#